data_cd2d85e948402727bc5d22279ce0e5b7
#
_entry.id   cd2d85e948402727bc5d22279ce0e5b7
#
_cell.length_a   1.000
_cell.length_b   1.000
_cell.length_c   1.000
_cell.angle_alpha   90.00
_cell.angle_beta   90.00
_cell.angle_gamma   90.00
#
_symmetry.space_group_name_H-M   'P 1'
#
loop_
_entity.id
_entity.type
_entity.pdbx_description
1 polymer ?
#
loop_
_entity_poly.entity_id
_entity_poly.type
_entity_poly.pdbx_seq_one_letter_code
_entity_poly.pdbx_strand_id
1 'polypeptide(L)'
;MGKNLKTVVIVNPLAGNGRTAKIWPNVESALNQSIGSFKSIHTTCRGDAKHLTRQALENGAVRIVAVGGDGHLNEVLNGFIENDLPVSSDAALSFLMTGTGCDFQRSLGIPAKWQSAAENLKQAQVRQIDVGKVTFTT
;
A
#
# COMPACT_ATOMS: atom_id res chain seq x y z
N MET A 1 21.23 11.29 14.06
CA MET A 1 20.09 11.91 13.40
C MET A 1 19.17 10.83 12.85
N GLY A 2 17.95 10.82 13.31
CA GLY A 2 16.95 9.90 12.80
C GLY A 2 16.64 10.20 11.35
N LYS A 3 16.75 9.19 10.48
CA LYS A 3 16.23 9.32 9.13
C LYS A 3 14.71 9.36 9.24
N ASN A 4 14.10 10.47 8.82
CA ASN A 4 12.67 10.49 8.62
C ASN A 4 12.38 9.56 7.44
N LEU A 5 11.92 8.36 7.75
CA LEU A 5 11.53 7.41 6.72
C LEU A 5 10.25 7.90 6.08
N LYS A 6 10.38 8.41 4.86
CA LYS A 6 9.25 8.97 4.12
C LYS A 6 8.39 7.92 3.42
N THR A 7 8.85 6.68 3.41
CA THR A 7 8.10 5.55 2.86
C THR A 7 7.61 4.67 4.00
N VAL A 8 6.31 4.41 3.99
CA VAL A 8 5.66 3.53 4.98
C VAL A 8 4.95 2.43 4.21
N VAL A 9 5.21 1.18 4.61
CA VAL A 9 4.60 -0.01 4.02
C VAL A 9 3.54 -0.51 4.99
N ILE A 10 2.30 -0.58 4.53
CA ILE A 10 1.16 -1.06 5.31
C ILE A 10 0.84 -2.48 4.85
N VAL A 11 0.99 -3.44 5.75
CA VAL A 11 0.90 -4.87 5.44
C VAL A 11 -0.33 -5.49 6.07
N ASN A 12 -1.12 -6.22 5.27
CA ASN A 12 -2.15 -7.10 5.80
C ASN A 12 -1.61 -8.52 5.85
N PRO A 13 -1.17 -9.02 7.02
CA PRO A 13 -0.58 -10.35 7.10
C PRO A 13 -1.56 -11.48 6.80
N LEU A 14 -2.86 -11.24 6.92
CA LEU A 14 -3.90 -12.24 6.69
C LEU A 14 -4.30 -12.36 5.21
N ALA A 15 -3.86 -11.45 4.35
CA ALA A 15 -4.19 -11.50 2.92
C ALA A 15 -3.69 -12.82 2.30
N GLY A 16 -4.49 -13.36 1.38
CA GLY A 16 -4.19 -14.64 0.74
C GLY A 16 -4.26 -15.81 1.71
N ASN A 17 -5.22 -15.80 2.63
CA ASN A 17 -5.38 -16.82 3.68
C ASN A 17 -4.14 -16.98 4.56
N GLY A 18 -3.51 -15.87 4.91
CA GLY A 18 -2.31 -15.86 5.75
C GLY A 18 -1.01 -16.05 4.98
N ARG A 19 -1.07 -16.19 3.67
CA ARG A 19 0.12 -16.33 2.83
C ARG A 19 1.05 -15.13 2.96
N THR A 20 0.48 -13.93 3.06
CA THR A 20 1.27 -12.70 3.17
C THR A 20 2.20 -12.73 4.38
N ALA A 21 1.71 -13.20 5.53
CA ALA A 21 2.56 -13.34 6.72
C ALA A 21 3.74 -14.29 6.47
N LYS A 22 3.49 -15.37 5.74
CA LYS A 22 4.53 -16.37 5.45
C LYS A 22 5.61 -15.85 4.52
N ILE A 23 5.22 -15.08 3.51
CA ILE A 23 6.17 -14.57 2.52
C ILE A 23 6.76 -13.20 2.90
N TRP A 24 6.25 -12.57 3.95
CA TRP A 24 6.67 -11.21 4.32
C TRP A 24 8.17 -11.02 4.45
N PRO A 25 8.95 -11.92 5.10
CA PRO A 25 10.40 -11.71 5.17
C PRO A 25 11.06 -11.57 3.80
N ASN A 26 10.58 -12.33 2.82
CA ASN A 26 11.10 -12.25 1.45
C ASN A 26 10.63 -10.99 0.75
N VAL A 27 9.37 -10.60 0.97
CA VAL A 27 8.80 -9.36 0.42
C VAL A 27 9.54 -8.15 0.98
N GLU A 28 9.78 -8.13 2.28
CA GLU A 28 10.51 -7.06 2.94
C GLU A 28 11.91 -6.88 2.35
N SER A 29 12.62 -7.98 2.17
CA SER A 29 13.96 -7.95 1.57
C SER A 29 13.92 -7.41 0.13
N ALA A 30 12.98 -7.88 -0.67
CA ALA A 30 12.82 -7.43 -2.06
C ALA A 30 12.47 -5.95 -2.14
N LEU A 31 11.59 -5.47 -1.26
CA LEU A 31 11.23 -4.06 -1.19
C LEU A 31 12.42 -3.20 -0.78
N ASN A 32 13.20 -3.64 0.21
CA ASN A 32 14.40 -2.90 0.62
C ASN A 32 15.39 -2.76 -0.54
N GLN A 33 15.54 -3.79 -1.35
CA GLN A 33 16.41 -3.74 -2.53
C GLN A 33 15.89 -2.80 -3.61
N SER A 34 14.57 -2.74 -3.77
CA SER A 34 13.93 -1.93 -4.83
C SER A 34 13.80 -0.46 -4.48
N ILE A 35 13.32 -0.15 -3.28
CA ILE A 35 12.93 1.22 -2.91
C ILE A 35 13.71 1.78 -1.73
N GLY A 36 14.64 1.02 -1.16
CA GLY A 36 15.46 1.47 -0.03
C GLY A 36 14.73 1.33 1.30
N SER A 37 15.16 2.12 2.28
CA SER A 37 14.65 2.03 3.64
C SER A 37 13.20 2.48 3.77
N PHE A 38 12.45 1.77 4.60
CA PHE A 38 11.06 2.10 4.89
C PHE A 38 10.68 1.62 6.28
N LYS A 39 9.58 2.14 6.79
CA LYS A 39 8.94 1.64 8.00
C LYS A 39 7.79 0.73 7.59
N SER A 40 7.68 -0.45 8.17
CA SER A 40 6.56 -1.36 7.92
C SER A 40 5.64 -1.41 9.15
N ILE A 41 4.34 -1.45 8.89
CA ILE A 41 3.31 -1.57 9.92
C ILE A 41 2.34 -2.66 9.46
N HIS A 42 2.06 -3.61 10.35
CA HIS A 42 1.14 -4.71 10.07
C HIS A 42 -0.24 -4.37 10.66
N THR A 43 -1.28 -4.58 9.88
CA THR A 43 -2.65 -4.39 10.36
C THR A 43 -3.03 -5.53 11.30
N THR A 44 -3.93 -5.27 12.24
CA THR A 44 -4.40 -6.26 13.20
C THR A 44 -5.90 -6.53 13.09
N CYS A 45 -6.64 -5.67 12.40
CA CYS A 45 -8.08 -5.83 12.25
C CYS A 45 -8.59 -5.01 11.05
N ARG A 46 -9.84 -5.25 10.68
CA ARG A 46 -10.50 -4.48 9.62
C ARG A 46 -10.56 -2.99 10.01
N GLY A 47 -10.28 -2.11 9.08
CA GLY A 47 -10.25 -0.67 9.28
C GLY A 47 -8.90 -0.11 9.67
N ASP A 48 -8.00 -0.94 10.18
CA ASP A 48 -6.66 -0.50 10.60
C ASP A 48 -5.89 0.19 9.49
N ALA A 49 -5.93 -0.37 8.29
CA ALA A 49 -5.14 0.15 7.17
C ALA A 49 -5.48 1.60 6.86
N LYS A 50 -6.76 1.96 6.94
CA LYS A 50 -7.21 3.34 6.73
C LYS A 50 -6.57 4.28 7.75
N HIS A 51 -6.65 3.93 9.03
CA HIS A 51 -6.13 4.78 10.11
C HIS A 51 -4.61 4.87 10.08
N LEU A 52 -3.93 3.75 9.87
CA LEU A 52 -2.47 3.70 9.80
C LEU A 52 -1.95 4.52 8.63
N THR A 53 -2.62 4.45 7.49
CA THR A 53 -2.26 5.23 6.30
C THR A 53 -2.41 6.73 6.58
N ARG A 54 -3.56 7.12 7.13
CA ARG A 54 -3.81 8.53 7.45
C ARG A 54 -2.77 9.07 8.42
N GLN A 55 -2.49 8.32 9.47
CA GLN A 55 -1.50 8.70 10.47
C GLN A 55 -0.10 8.85 9.84
N ALA A 56 0.28 7.90 8.98
CA ALA A 56 1.56 7.99 8.27
C ALA A 56 1.66 9.24 7.41
N LEU A 57 0.59 9.56 6.67
CA LEU A 57 0.55 10.76 5.81
C LEU A 57 0.62 12.04 6.64
N GLU A 58 -0.10 12.09 7.76
CA GLU A 58 -0.06 13.25 8.66
C GLU A 58 1.33 13.43 9.28
N ASN A 59 2.07 12.34 9.45
CA ASN A 59 3.44 12.37 9.97
C ASN A 59 4.50 12.60 8.88
N GLY A 60 4.08 12.92 7.66
CA GLY A 60 4.99 13.35 6.60
C GLY A 60 5.41 12.27 5.61
N ALA A 61 4.79 11.10 5.64
CA ALA A 61 5.08 10.08 4.62
C ALA A 61 4.74 10.62 3.23
N VAL A 62 5.62 10.39 2.26
CA VAL A 62 5.41 10.79 0.87
C VAL A 62 5.14 9.60 -0.05
N ARG A 63 5.30 8.39 0.47
CA ARG A 63 4.96 7.16 -0.25
C ARG A 63 4.37 6.16 0.73
N ILE A 64 3.23 5.61 0.35
CA ILE A 64 2.61 4.50 1.05
C ILE A 64 2.63 3.30 0.12
N VAL A 65 3.10 2.16 0.59
CA VAL A 65 3.07 0.91 -0.15
C VAL A 65 2.07 -0.01 0.54
N ALA A 66 1.01 -0.38 -0.15
CA ALA A 66 0.03 -1.33 0.37
C ALA A 66 0.45 -2.76 -0.02
N VAL A 67 0.59 -3.64 0.95
CA VAL A 67 0.89 -5.05 0.72
C VAL A 67 -0.27 -5.89 1.24
N GLY A 68 -1.04 -6.46 0.33
CA GLY A 68 -2.23 -7.22 0.68
C GLY A 68 -3.10 -7.49 -0.54
N GLY A 69 -4.40 -7.62 -0.33
CA GLY A 69 -5.38 -7.83 -1.39
C GLY A 69 -6.13 -6.57 -1.74
N ASP A 70 -7.17 -6.72 -2.58
CA ASP A 70 -7.96 -5.58 -3.07
C ASP A 70 -8.68 -4.83 -1.93
N GLY A 71 -9.21 -5.55 -0.95
CA GLY A 71 -9.85 -4.93 0.21
C GLY A 71 -8.89 -4.10 1.05
N HIS A 72 -7.68 -4.60 1.23
CA HIS A 72 -6.62 -3.87 1.92
C HIS A 72 -6.24 -2.60 1.16
N LEU A 73 -6.07 -2.71 -0.15
CA LEU A 73 -5.77 -1.56 -1.00
C LEU A 73 -6.86 -0.50 -0.88
N ASN A 74 -8.12 -0.92 -0.87
CA ASN A 74 -9.25 -0.02 -0.70
C ASN A 74 -9.18 0.74 0.64
N GLU A 75 -8.86 0.05 1.73
CA GLU A 75 -8.71 0.70 3.04
C GLU A 75 -7.55 1.71 3.04
N VAL A 76 -6.42 1.34 2.46
CA VAL A 76 -5.28 2.25 2.35
C VAL A 76 -5.67 3.49 1.55
N LEU A 77 -6.33 3.30 0.42
CA LEU A 77 -6.80 4.42 -0.41
C LEU A 77 -7.73 5.35 0.37
N ASN A 78 -8.62 4.80 1.18
CA ASN A 78 -9.51 5.61 2.02
C ASN A 78 -8.73 6.42 3.06
N GLY A 79 -7.55 5.98 3.45
CA GLY A 79 -6.66 6.74 4.32
C GLY A 79 -6.06 7.98 3.66
N PHE A 80 -5.97 8.00 2.33
CA PHE A 80 -5.45 9.13 1.57
C PHE A 80 -6.43 10.28 1.47
N ILE A 81 -7.72 10.03 1.70
CA ILE A 81 -8.79 10.99 1.43
C ILE A 81 -9.59 11.23 2.70
N GLU A 82 -9.78 12.48 3.05
CA GLU A 82 -10.62 12.90 4.16
C GLU A 82 -11.47 14.08 3.71
N ASN A 83 -12.80 13.99 3.93
CA ASN A 83 -13.75 15.03 3.52
C ASN A 83 -13.61 15.38 2.02
N ASP A 84 -13.44 14.36 1.19
CA ASP A 84 -13.29 14.47 -0.27
C ASP A 84 -12.02 15.20 -0.73
N LEU A 85 -11.07 15.41 0.17
CA LEU A 85 -9.80 16.06 -0.15
C LEU A 85 -8.64 15.13 0.20
N PRO A 86 -7.53 15.21 -0.54
CA PRO A 86 -6.35 14.43 -0.19
C PRO A 86 -5.76 14.92 1.15
N VAL A 87 -5.39 13.96 1.99
CA VAL A 87 -4.70 14.26 3.26
C VAL A 87 -3.32 14.86 3.00
N SER A 88 -2.67 14.40 1.93
CA SER A 88 -1.39 14.93 1.47
C SER A 88 -1.40 14.96 -0.05
N SER A 89 -1.20 16.14 -0.64
CA SER A 89 -1.19 16.31 -2.09
C SER A 89 0.07 15.74 -2.75
N ASP A 90 1.14 15.55 -1.98
CA ASP A 90 2.43 15.13 -2.52
C ASP A 90 2.69 13.63 -2.36
N ALA A 91 1.83 12.92 -1.66
CA ALA A 91 2.04 11.50 -1.40
C ALA A 91 1.56 10.63 -2.55
N ALA A 92 2.31 9.57 -2.80
CA ALA A 92 1.97 8.57 -3.81
C ALA A 92 1.61 7.25 -3.16
N LEU A 93 0.71 6.51 -3.79
CA LEU A 93 0.34 5.16 -3.40
C LEU A 93 0.98 4.16 -4.35
N SER A 94 1.72 3.21 -3.79
CA SER A 94 2.20 2.03 -4.49
C SER A 94 1.54 0.82 -3.85
N PHE A 95 1.53 -0.30 -4.56
CA PHE A 95 0.97 -1.51 -3.97
C PHE A 95 1.67 -2.75 -4.50
N LEU A 96 1.63 -3.79 -3.68
CA LEU A 96 2.15 -5.11 -3.98
C LEU A 96 1.09 -6.10 -3.58
N MET A 97 0.46 -6.70 -4.57
CA MET A 97 -0.72 -7.54 -4.33
C MET A 97 -0.31 -8.95 -3.94
N THR A 98 -0.77 -9.37 -2.78
CA THR A 98 -0.51 -10.70 -2.23
C THR A 98 -1.81 -11.44 -1.89
N GLY A 99 -2.95 -10.83 -2.21
CA GLY A 99 -4.27 -11.44 -2.02
C GLY A 99 -4.64 -12.40 -3.17
N THR A 100 -5.88 -12.83 -3.20
CA THR A 100 -6.35 -13.82 -4.17
C THR A 100 -6.93 -13.22 -5.45
N GLY A 101 -7.63 -12.10 -5.38
CA GLY A 101 -8.26 -11.46 -6.55
C GLY A 101 -7.31 -10.64 -7.38
N CYS A 102 -6.83 -9.57 -6.79
CA CYS A 102 -5.83 -8.66 -7.37
C CYS A 102 -6.25 -8.08 -8.73
N ASP A 103 -7.52 -7.67 -8.83
CA ASP A 103 -8.09 -7.19 -10.09
C ASP A 103 -7.50 -5.86 -10.55
N PHE A 104 -7.27 -4.96 -9.62
CA PHE A 104 -6.74 -3.62 -9.93
C PHE A 104 -5.34 -3.70 -10.54
N GLN A 105 -4.51 -4.59 -10.03
CA GLN A 105 -3.18 -4.86 -10.55
C GLN A 105 -3.22 -5.24 -12.04
N ARG A 106 -4.16 -6.11 -12.41
CA ARG A 106 -4.32 -6.52 -13.81
C ARG A 106 -4.71 -5.36 -14.70
N SER A 107 -5.61 -4.51 -14.22
CA SER A 107 -6.07 -3.33 -14.98
C SER A 107 -4.94 -2.36 -15.29
N LEU A 108 -3.92 -2.28 -14.44
CA LEU A 108 -2.78 -1.39 -14.62
C LEU A 108 -1.61 -2.04 -15.34
N GLY A 109 -1.72 -3.32 -15.69
CA GLY A 109 -0.63 -4.04 -16.36
C GLY A 109 0.57 -4.32 -15.47
N ILE A 110 0.36 -4.34 -14.16
CA ILE A 110 1.43 -4.62 -13.19
C ILE A 110 1.65 -6.13 -13.14
N PRO A 111 2.92 -6.60 -13.07
CA PRO A 111 3.20 -8.03 -13.02
C PRO A 111 2.46 -8.74 -11.89
N ALA A 112 1.92 -9.93 -12.20
CA ALA A 112 1.15 -10.72 -11.24
C ALA A 112 1.99 -11.31 -10.12
N LYS A 113 3.24 -11.67 -10.40
CA LYS A 113 4.16 -12.20 -9.38
C LYS A 113 4.66 -11.07 -8.51
N TRP A 114 4.55 -11.23 -7.19
CA TRP A 114 4.99 -10.18 -6.27
C TRP A 114 6.48 -9.85 -6.43
N GLN A 115 7.31 -10.84 -6.80
CA GLN A 115 8.74 -10.62 -7.02
C GLN A 115 8.99 -9.63 -8.16
N SER A 116 8.29 -9.83 -9.27
CA SER A 116 8.40 -8.94 -10.44
C SER A 116 7.80 -7.57 -10.14
N ALA A 117 6.70 -7.53 -9.40
CA ALA A 117 6.05 -6.29 -9.00
C ALA A 117 6.96 -5.46 -8.07
N ALA A 118 7.62 -6.10 -7.11
CA ALA A 118 8.56 -5.43 -6.21
C ALA A 118 9.74 -4.83 -6.98
N GLU A 119 10.29 -5.57 -7.92
CA GLU A 119 11.38 -5.08 -8.76
C GLU A 119 10.92 -3.92 -9.65
N ASN A 120 9.70 -3.99 -10.17
CA ASN A 120 9.13 -2.94 -11.00
C ASN A 120 9.00 -1.60 -10.25
N LEU A 121 8.83 -1.62 -8.95
CA LEU A 121 8.73 -0.40 -8.14
C LEU A 121 10.00 0.44 -8.19
N LYS A 122 11.13 -0.17 -8.47
CA LYS A 122 12.42 0.52 -8.60
C LYS A 122 12.40 1.56 -9.73
N GLN A 123 11.65 1.27 -10.80
CA GLN A 123 11.57 2.12 -11.99
C GLN A 123 10.18 2.71 -12.20
N ALA A 124 9.29 2.51 -11.24
CA ALA A 124 7.91 2.94 -11.38
C ALA A 124 7.79 4.46 -11.43
N GLN A 125 6.97 4.93 -12.34
CA GLN A 125 6.62 6.34 -12.44
C GLN A 125 5.25 6.58 -11.83
N VAL A 126 5.11 7.70 -11.15
CA VAL A 126 3.83 8.10 -10.58
C VAL A 126 2.92 8.61 -11.69
N ARG A 127 1.69 8.10 -11.72
CA ARG A 127 0.65 8.64 -12.60
C ARG A 127 -0.56 9.00 -11.76
N GLN A 128 -1.29 9.99 -12.24
CA GLN A 128 -2.56 10.38 -11.63
C GLN A 128 -3.67 9.51 -12.19
N ILE A 129 -4.55 9.05 -11.30
CA ILE A 129 -5.74 8.29 -11.67
C ILE A 129 -6.95 8.89 -10.98
N ASP A 130 -8.10 8.73 -11.62
CA ASP A 130 -9.37 9.15 -11.01
C ASP A 130 -9.81 8.14 -9.96
N VAL A 131 -10.44 8.64 -8.92
CA VAL A 131 -10.99 7.82 -7.84
C VAL A 131 -12.49 8.08 -7.74
N GLY A 132 -13.26 7.01 -7.86
CA GLY A 132 -14.71 7.07 -7.67
C GLY A 132 -15.05 6.88 -6.20
N LYS A 133 -16.05 7.62 -5.73
CA LYS A 133 -16.57 7.49 -4.37
C LYS A 133 -17.98 6.92 -4.40
N VAL A 134 -18.22 5.90 -3.60
CA VAL A 134 -19.56 5.34 -3.40
C VAL A 134 -19.94 5.54 -1.95
N THR A 135 -21.06 6.19 -1.73
CA THR A 135 -21.63 6.39 -0.41
C THR A 135 -22.93 5.60 -0.32
N PHE A 136 -23.10 4.85 0.73
CA PHE A 136 -24.32 4.08 0.94
C PHE A 136 -24.74 4.14 2.40
N THR A 137 -26.03 3.97 2.63
CA THR A 137 -26.62 3.97 3.97
C THR A 137 -26.87 2.53 4.39
N THR A 138 -26.44 2.18 5.59
CA THR A 138 -26.73 0.86 6.19
C THR A 138 -27.91 0.94 7.12
#